data_d313dc3c02257f61f8d254f32d1e0cac
#
_entry.id   d313dc3c02257f61f8d254f32d1e0cac
#
_cell.length_a   1.000
_cell.length_b   1.000
_cell.length_c   1.000
_cell.angle_alpha   90.00
_cell.angle_beta   90.00
_cell.angle_gamma   90.00
#
_symmetry.space_group_name_H-M   'P 1'
#
loop_
_entity.id
_entity.type
_entity.pdbx_description
1 polymer ?
#
loop_
_entity_poly.entity_id
_entity_poly.type
_entity_poly.pdbx_seq_one_letter_code
_entity_poly.pdbx_strand_id
1 'polypeptide(L)'
;LINCDQEAEIIATRLDPLFTAQWHCQYRIDVVNNQYGSAFNFFLDIRRKNHRERSIPLHTVHTTELAVLEKVVGALKTHTQLSLNFVNFGRVRWPESHRWIR
;
A
#
# COMPACT_ATOMS: atom_id res chain seq x y z
N LEU A 1 5.30 -17.96 8.40
CA LEU A 1 5.72 -17.47 7.10
C LEU A 1 4.63 -16.61 6.45
N ILE A 2 5.02 -15.45 5.94
CA ILE A 2 4.08 -14.56 5.25
C ILE A 2 3.96 -14.99 3.80
N ASN A 3 2.73 -15.25 3.37
CA ASN A 3 2.43 -15.52 1.96
C ASN A 3 2.17 -14.18 1.27
N CYS A 4 3.13 -13.71 0.49
CA CYS A 4 3.05 -12.38 -0.14
C CYS A 4 1.87 -12.26 -1.11
N ASP A 5 1.57 -13.31 -1.87
CA ASP A 5 0.43 -13.29 -2.80
C ASP A 5 -0.89 -13.24 -2.05
N GLN A 6 -1.00 -13.96 -0.94
CA GLN A 6 -2.20 -13.95 -0.11
C GLN A 6 -2.41 -12.58 0.55
N GLU A 7 -1.34 -11.96 1.04
CA GLU A 7 -1.42 -10.62 1.63
C GLU A 7 -1.88 -9.60 0.60
N ALA A 8 -1.35 -9.66 -0.61
CA ALA A 8 -1.76 -8.78 -1.70
C ALA A 8 -3.23 -9.01 -2.09
N GLU A 9 -3.67 -10.26 -2.10
CA GLU A 9 -5.05 -10.61 -2.40
C GLU A 9 -6.02 -10.07 -1.33
N ILE A 10 -5.64 -10.13 -0.06
CA ILE A 10 -6.43 -9.56 1.04
C ILE A 10 -6.59 -8.05 0.85
N ILE A 11 -5.51 -7.35 0.52
CA ILE A 11 -5.54 -5.91 0.26
C ILE A 11 -6.48 -5.61 -0.90
N ALA A 12 -6.34 -6.32 -2.01
CA ALA A 12 -7.17 -6.12 -3.20
C ALA A 12 -8.65 -6.40 -2.91
N THR A 13 -8.94 -7.46 -2.17
CA THR A 13 -10.31 -7.81 -1.79
C THR A 13 -10.97 -6.74 -0.92
N ARG A 14 -10.22 -6.15 0.00
CA ARG A 14 -10.71 -5.07 0.84
C ARG A 14 -10.85 -3.76 0.09
N LEU A 15 -10.01 -3.55 -0.93
CA LEU A 15 -10.04 -2.36 -1.77
C LEU A 15 -11.29 -2.33 -2.67
N ASP A 16 -11.68 -3.45 -3.26
CA ASP A 16 -12.74 -3.51 -4.26
C ASP A 16 -14.05 -2.83 -3.82
N PRO A 17 -14.61 -3.12 -2.62
CA PRO A 17 -15.86 -2.48 -2.22
C PRO A 17 -15.72 -0.99 -1.88
N LEU A 18 -14.48 -0.52 -1.63
CA LEU A 18 -14.21 0.87 -1.29
C LEU A 18 -13.89 1.71 -2.52
N PHE A 19 -13.38 1.07 -3.57
CA PHE A 19 -13.01 1.77 -4.79
C PHE A 19 -14.25 1.95 -5.67
N THR A 20 -14.70 3.19 -5.76
CA THR A 20 -15.77 3.57 -6.69
C THR A 20 -15.21 4.65 -7.59
N ALA A 21 -15.11 4.37 -8.88
CA ALA A 21 -14.63 5.34 -9.85
C ALA A 21 -15.61 6.52 -9.88
N GLN A 22 -15.24 7.61 -9.23
CA GLN A 22 -16.06 8.81 -9.14
C GLN A 22 -15.37 9.98 -9.81
N TRP A 23 -16.17 10.83 -10.42
CA TRP A 23 -15.73 12.09 -11.00
C TRP A 23 -15.13 12.96 -9.89
N HIS A 24 -13.97 13.55 -10.14
CA HIS A 24 -13.23 14.42 -9.21
C HIS A 24 -12.69 13.74 -7.95
N CYS A 25 -12.66 12.42 -7.91
CA CYS A 25 -12.00 11.69 -6.84
C CYS A 25 -10.67 11.14 -7.31
N GLN A 26 -9.63 11.29 -6.48
CA GLN A 26 -8.33 10.67 -6.68
C GLN A 26 -8.13 9.61 -5.62
N TYR A 27 -7.67 8.45 -6.04
CA TYR A 27 -7.41 7.32 -5.17
C TYR A 27 -5.95 6.91 -5.27
N ARG A 28 -5.35 6.61 -4.13
CA ARG A 28 -4.02 6.00 -4.10
C ARG A 28 -3.91 5.09 -2.89
N ILE A 29 -2.94 4.19 -2.91
CA ILE A 29 -2.64 3.33 -1.77
C ILE A 29 -1.42 3.89 -1.06
N ASP A 30 -1.56 4.21 0.22
CA ASP A 30 -0.44 4.61 1.07
C ASP A 30 0.12 3.39 1.76
N VAL A 31 1.44 3.19 1.64
CA VAL A 31 2.18 2.14 2.35
C VAL A 31 3.01 2.82 3.41
N VAL A 32 2.68 2.60 4.67
CA VAL A 32 3.31 3.27 5.81
C VAL A 32 4.22 2.29 6.55
N ASN A 33 5.49 2.67 6.71
CA ASN A 33 6.42 1.91 7.51
C ASN A 33 6.19 2.27 9.00
N ASN A 34 5.48 1.40 9.70
CA ASN A 34 5.23 1.56 11.13
C ASN A 34 6.39 0.94 11.91
N GLN A 35 7.40 1.75 12.20
CA GLN A 35 8.59 1.30 12.91
C GLN A 35 8.30 0.87 14.33
N TYR A 36 7.33 1.49 14.98
CA TYR A 36 6.96 1.18 16.36
C TYR A 36 6.21 -0.15 16.47
N GLY A 37 5.38 -0.46 15.49
CA GLY A 37 4.62 -1.70 15.46
C GLY A 37 5.28 -2.83 14.69
N SER A 38 6.49 -2.61 14.14
CA SER A 38 7.21 -3.59 13.32
C SER A 38 6.34 -4.15 12.20
N ALA A 39 5.68 -3.27 11.46
CA ALA A 39 4.71 -3.65 10.45
C ALA A 39 4.64 -2.63 9.33
N PHE A 40 4.07 -3.06 8.19
CA PHE A 40 3.73 -2.18 7.09
C PHE A 40 2.21 -2.07 7.01
N ASN A 41 1.69 -0.85 7.07
CA ASN A 41 0.27 -0.58 7.02
C ASN A 41 -0.13 -0.10 5.63
N PHE A 42 -1.21 -0.64 5.10
CA PHE A 42 -1.76 -0.26 3.81
C PHE A 42 -3.07 0.49 4.02
N PHE A 43 -3.17 1.67 3.43
CA PHE A 43 -4.35 2.52 3.50
C PHE A 43 -4.83 2.89 2.11
N LEU A 44 -6.14 3.02 1.94
CA LEU A 44 -6.70 3.67 0.75
C LEU A 44 -6.84 5.16 1.05
N ASP A 45 -6.14 5.98 0.29
CA ASP A 45 -6.21 7.43 0.41
C ASP A 45 -7.15 7.96 -0.66
N ILE A 46 -8.20 8.68 -0.23
CA ILE A 46 -9.22 9.22 -1.10
C ILE A 46 -9.18 10.74 -1.01
N ARG A 47 -8.91 11.39 -2.15
CA ARG A 47 -8.92 12.83 -2.28
C ARG A 47 -10.04 13.26 -3.20
N ARG A 48 -10.98 14.00 -2.65
CA ARG A 48 -12.08 14.57 -3.40
C ARG A 48 -11.98 16.09 -3.39
N LYS A 49 -12.21 16.71 -4.53
CA LYS A 49 -12.14 18.17 -4.66
C LYS A 49 -13.05 18.83 -3.63
N ASN A 50 -12.53 19.81 -2.88
CA ASN A 50 -13.25 20.57 -1.84
C ASN A 50 -13.69 19.74 -0.62
N HIS A 51 -13.12 18.53 -0.44
CA HIS A 51 -13.35 17.68 0.72
C HIS A 51 -12.04 17.33 1.40
N ARG A 52 -12.14 16.96 2.66
CA ARG A 52 -10.96 16.48 3.40
C ARG A 52 -10.50 15.15 2.83
N GLU A 53 -9.20 14.98 2.79
CA GLU A 53 -8.57 13.70 2.47
C GLU A 53 -8.99 12.66 3.50
N ARG A 54 -9.33 11.46 3.02
CA ARG A 54 -9.71 10.33 3.87
C ARG A 54 -8.72 9.19 3.67
N SER A 55 -8.32 8.57 4.78
CA SER A 55 -7.49 7.37 4.76
C SER A 55 -8.26 6.23 5.40
N ILE A 56 -8.45 5.15 4.66
CA ILE A 56 -9.19 3.98 5.14
C ILE A 56 -8.20 2.83 5.29
N PRO A 57 -8.06 2.22 6.48
CA PRO A 57 -7.16 1.08 6.67
C PRO A 57 -7.60 -0.10 5.80
N LEU A 58 -6.66 -0.66 5.04
CA LEU A 58 -6.91 -1.84 4.23
C LEU A 58 -6.36 -3.09 4.92
N HIS A 59 -5.10 -3.07 5.30
CA HIS A 59 -4.44 -4.25 5.84
C HIS A 59 -3.12 -3.87 6.50
N THR A 60 -2.66 -4.73 7.40
CA THR A 60 -1.35 -4.62 8.04
C THR A 60 -0.54 -5.88 7.78
N VAL A 61 0.66 -5.74 7.24
CA VAL A 61 1.58 -6.85 7.04
C VAL A 61 2.61 -6.82 8.16
N HIS A 62 2.59 -7.85 9.01
CA HIS A 62 3.41 -7.92 10.22
C HIS A 62 4.82 -8.42 9.90
N THR A 63 5.63 -7.54 9.35
CA THR A 63 7.05 -7.81 9.06
C THR A 63 7.83 -6.50 9.00
N THR A 64 9.14 -6.59 9.21
CA THR A 64 10.06 -5.49 8.99
C THR A 64 10.96 -5.72 7.77
N GLU A 65 10.78 -6.84 7.08
CA GLU A 65 11.62 -7.22 5.95
C GLU A 65 11.16 -6.54 4.67
N LEU A 66 12.03 -5.72 4.09
CA LEU A 66 11.74 -5.03 2.82
C LEU A 66 11.59 -6.01 1.66
N ALA A 67 12.30 -7.14 1.69
CA ALA A 67 12.16 -8.17 0.66
C ALA A 67 10.73 -8.73 0.60
N VAL A 68 10.10 -8.92 1.76
CA VAL A 68 8.70 -9.37 1.85
C VAL A 68 7.79 -8.28 1.31
N LEU A 69 8.00 -7.03 1.72
CA LEU A 69 7.19 -5.91 1.26
C LEU A 69 7.28 -5.75 -0.26
N GLU A 70 8.47 -5.88 -0.83
CA GLU A 70 8.67 -5.77 -2.27
C GLU A 70 7.84 -6.81 -3.03
N LYS A 71 7.78 -8.04 -2.53
CA LYS A 71 6.97 -9.10 -3.13
C LYS A 71 5.47 -8.83 -2.98
N VAL A 72 5.03 -8.34 -1.83
CA VAL A 72 3.62 -7.98 -1.61
C VAL A 72 3.22 -6.86 -2.56
N VAL A 73 4.03 -5.82 -2.68
CA VAL A 73 3.78 -4.69 -3.58
C VAL A 73 3.75 -5.17 -5.04
N GLY A 74 4.69 -6.02 -5.43
CA GLY A 74 4.73 -6.57 -6.79
C GLY A 74 3.47 -7.37 -7.12
N ALA A 75 3.02 -8.21 -6.20
CA ALA A 75 1.78 -8.97 -6.36
C ALA A 75 0.56 -8.06 -6.38
N LEU A 76 0.53 -7.03 -5.52
CA LEU A 76 -0.57 -6.07 -5.47
C LEU A 76 -0.73 -5.31 -6.80
N LYS A 77 0.36 -4.97 -7.45
CA LYS A 77 0.32 -4.27 -8.75
C LYS A 77 -0.34 -5.10 -9.84
N THR A 78 -0.44 -6.41 -9.69
CA THR A 78 -1.18 -7.26 -10.63
C THR A 78 -2.69 -7.19 -10.42
N HIS A 79 -3.12 -6.74 -9.24
CA HIS A 79 -4.55 -6.64 -8.88
C HIS A 79 -5.12 -5.25 -9.02
N THR A 80 -4.29 -4.22 -9.01
CA THR A 80 -4.74 -2.83 -9.08
C THR A 80 -3.76 -1.97 -9.85
N GLN A 81 -4.28 -0.91 -10.48
CA GLN A 81 -3.49 0.09 -11.19
C GLN A 81 -3.33 1.37 -10.38
N LEU A 82 -3.82 1.40 -9.14
CA LEU A 82 -3.69 2.58 -8.30
C LEU A 82 -2.23 2.89 -7.99
N SER A 83 -1.93 4.18 -7.89
CA SER A 83 -0.60 4.64 -7.49
C SER A 83 -0.30 4.25 -6.06
N LEU A 84 0.95 3.94 -5.79
CA LEU A 84 1.43 3.63 -4.44
C LEU A 84 2.27 4.80 -3.92
N ASN A 85 2.01 5.19 -2.68
CA ASN A 85 2.78 6.22 -2.00
C ASN A 85 3.42 5.63 -0.75
N PHE A 86 4.74 5.75 -0.63
CA PHE A 86 5.49 5.15 0.47
C PHE A 86 5.84 6.19 1.52
N VAL A 87 5.47 5.94 2.77
CA VAL A 87 5.60 6.87 3.89
C VAL A 87 6.55 6.29 4.94
N ASN A 88 7.45 7.11 5.47
CA ASN A 88 8.41 6.75 6.52
C ASN A 88 9.47 5.73 6.10
N PHE A 89 9.82 5.68 4.83
CA PHE A 89 10.89 4.80 4.34
C PHE A 89 12.25 5.48 4.30
N GLY A 90 12.30 6.80 4.38
CA GLY A 90 13.56 7.52 4.31
C GLY A 90 14.29 7.28 2.99
N ARG A 91 15.63 7.18 3.08
CA ARG A 91 16.46 6.90 1.91
C ARG A 91 16.80 5.41 1.89
N VAL A 92 15.83 4.61 1.49
CA VAL A 92 15.97 3.15 1.43
C VAL A 92 15.72 2.66 0.02
N ARG A 93 16.44 1.63 -0.39
CA ARG A 93 16.29 1.00 -1.69
C ARG A 93 15.61 -0.37 -1.55
N TRP A 94 14.87 -0.75 -2.57
CA TRP A 94 14.31 -2.09 -2.66
C TRP A 94 15.42 -3.14 -2.76
N PRO A 95 15.35 -4.27 -2.02
CA PRO A 95 16.40 -5.27 -2.01
C PRO A 95 16.67 -5.93 -3.37
N GLU A 96 15.64 -6.13 -4.19
CA GLU A 96 15.79 -6.81 -5.48
C GLU A 96 16.02 -5.83 -6.63
N SER A 97 15.19 -4.81 -6.74
CA SER A 97 15.26 -3.86 -7.87
C SER A 97 16.32 -2.80 -7.70
N HIS A 98 16.80 -2.58 -6.49
CA HIS A 98 17.77 -1.52 -6.11
C HIS A 98 17.28 -0.10 -6.41
N ARG A 99 15.99 0.07 -6.69
CA ARG A 99 15.38 1.38 -6.89
C ARG A 99 15.04 2.02 -5.55
N TRP A 100 15.04 3.35 -5.53
CA TRP A 100 14.59 4.07 -4.33
C TRP A 100 13.12 3.81 -4.07
N ILE A 101 12.78 3.61 -2.79
CA ILE A 101 11.39 3.49 -2.36
C ILE A 101 10.79 4.90 -2.32
N ARG A 102 9.87 5.13 -3.23
CA ARG A 102 9.19 6.43 -3.34
C ARG A 102 7.69 6.24 -3.48
#